data_1bfd30dcb04f80d11198b89c44d7920a
#
_entry.id   1bfd30dcb04f80d11198b89c44d7920a
#
_cell.length_a   1.000
_cell.length_b   1.000
_cell.length_c   1.000
_cell.angle_alpha   90.00
_cell.angle_beta   90.00
_cell.angle_gamma   90.00
#
_symmetry.space_group_name_H-M   'P 1'
#
loop_
_entity.id
_entity.type
_entity.pdbx_description
1 polymer ?
#
loop_
_entity_poly.entity_id
_entity_poly.type
_entity_poly.pdbx_seq_one_letter_code
_entity_poly.pdbx_strand_id
1 'polypeptide(L)'
;MPVLVLQIFLVTIPFFALVAAGYVAARSRVLPLEAIPGLNAFVLFFALPCMLYRFGANTPIAQLLDGSVALVWGLCALLTVGAVVAFSRNERIGWNDAAFGALVAAFPNTGFMGVPLLTAILGVQAAGPVIITIIFDMVLTSSLCIALSRLDAAGSHGAAQAMRKALAGVLRNPMPWAILLGALASAASYKLPGPVDRTIAMLGDAASPAALFTIGAVLARSAMLAHQARGRAPVRDVLPVVLVKLVAHPLLVCAVAWLARAFGLPLGTPAMVALVLVAALPSASNVSMLAERFGADNGRIARIILWTTVAAFFSFPLVVGQASG
;
A
#
# COMPACT_ATOMS: atom_id res chain seq x y z
N MET A 1 25.35 -2.78 16.12
CA MET A 1 23.94 -3.20 16.06
C MET A 1 22.97 -2.33 16.89
N PRO A 2 23.12 -2.10 18.21
CA PRO A 2 22.12 -1.32 18.96
C PRO A 2 21.95 0.14 18.49
N VAL A 3 23.03 0.80 18.08
CA VAL A 3 22.99 2.18 17.59
C VAL A 3 22.24 2.30 16.26
N LEU A 4 22.42 1.36 15.34
CA LEU A 4 21.72 1.35 14.06
C LEU A 4 20.21 1.13 14.24
N VAL A 5 19.83 0.18 15.09
CA VAL A 5 18.42 -0.09 15.41
C VAL A 5 17.76 1.14 16.06
N LEU A 6 18.44 1.83 16.97
CA LEU A 6 17.94 3.05 17.58
C LEU A 6 17.76 4.18 16.55
N GLN A 7 18.71 4.35 15.63
CA GLN A 7 18.58 5.35 14.55
C GLN A 7 17.39 5.05 13.64
N ILE A 8 17.15 3.78 13.28
CA ILE A 8 16.01 3.37 12.49
C ILE A 8 14.69 3.68 13.22
N PHE A 9 14.61 3.36 14.53
CA PHE A 9 13.45 3.72 15.33
C PHE A 9 13.22 5.23 15.36
N LEU A 10 14.25 6.04 15.52
CA LEU A 10 14.14 7.51 15.52
C LEU A 10 13.61 8.05 14.18
N VAL A 11 13.98 7.45 13.06
CA VAL A 11 13.45 7.82 11.74
C VAL A 11 11.99 7.35 11.56
N THR A 12 11.62 6.20 12.11
CA THR A 12 10.26 5.63 11.92
C THR A 12 9.23 6.16 12.90
N ILE A 13 9.63 6.53 14.14
CA ILE A 13 8.73 7.06 15.18
C ILE A 13 7.83 8.20 14.69
N PRO A 14 8.30 9.25 13.99
CA PRO A 14 7.44 10.35 13.54
C PRO A 14 6.28 9.87 12.65
N PHE A 15 6.51 8.88 11.79
CA PHE A 15 5.48 8.33 10.91
C PHE A 15 4.37 7.65 11.70
N PHE A 16 4.74 6.79 12.65
CA PHE A 16 3.78 6.11 13.50
C PHE A 16 3.13 7.05 14.53
N ALA A 17 3.84 8.07 15.00
CA ALA A 17 3.29 9.10 15.87
C ALA A 17 2.16 9.89 15.18
N LEU A 18 2.30 10.20 13.88
CA LEU A 18 1.24 10.84 13.10
C LEU A 18 0.01 9.92 12.95
N VAL A 19 0.23 8.61 12.75
CA VAL A 19 -0.88 7.64 12.75
C VAL A 19 -1.56 7.59 14.13
N ALA A 20 -0.79 7.54 15.21
CA ALA A 20 -1.32 7.56 16.56
C ALA A 20 -2.09 8.87 16.86
N ALA A 21 -1.56 10.02 16.43
CA ALA A 21 -2.22 11.32 16.60
C ALA A 21 -3.58 11.35 15.88
N GLY A 22 -3.66 10.89 14.64
CA GLY A 22 -4.91 10.78 13.90
C GLY A 22 -5.91 9.83 14.56
N TYR A 23 -5.42 8.69 15.07
CA TYR A 23 -6.24 7.74 15.81
C TYR A 23 -6.84 8.36 17.08
N VAL A 24 -6.00 9.03 17.88
CA VAL A 24 -6.43 9.71 19.11
C VAL A 24 -7.41 10.84 18.79
N ALA A 25 -7.12 11.68 17.80
CA ALA A 25 -7.98 12.80 17.41
C ALA A 25 -9.40 12.33 17.00
N ALA A 26 -9.51 11.26 16.23
CA ALA A 26 -10.81 10.69 15.86
C ALA A 26 -11.49 9.98 17.05
N ARG A 27 -10.73 9.27 17.87
CA ARG A 27 -11.24 8.54 19.05
C ARG A 27 -11.77 9.50 20.12
N SER A 28 -11.10 10.64 20.33
CA SER A 28 -11.51 11.69 21.26
C SER A 28 -12.55 12.66 20.69
N ARG A 29 -12.97 12.47 19.43
CA ARG A 29 -13.93 13.33 18.72
C ARG A 29 -13.45 14.78 18.52
N VAL A 30 -12.17 15.08 18.72
CA VAL A 30 -11.56 16.35 18.29
C VAL A 30 -11.63 16.47 16.77
N LEU A 31 -11.41 15.36 16.06
CA LEU A 31 -11.73 15.23 14.64
C LEU A 31 -13.12 14.57 14.51
N PRO A 32 -14.14 15.25 13.97
CA PRO A 32 -15.43 14.65 13.69
C PRO A 32 -15.29 13.48 12.70
N LEU A 33 -16.04 12.40 12.92
CA LEU A 33 -15.94 11.21 12.06
C LEU A 33 -16.38 11.49 10.62
N GLU A 34 -17.25 12.46 10.43
CA GLU A 34 -17.77 12.95 9.15
C GLU A 34 -16.71 13.72 8.35
N ALA A 35 -15.69 14.27 9.01
CA ALA A 35 -14.59 14.98 8.36
C ALA A 35 -13.55 14.02 7.75
N ILE A 36 -13.48 12.77 8.21
CA ILE A 36 -12.48 11.78 7.76
C ILE A 36 -12.54 11.50 6.25
N PRO A 37 -13.73 11.32 5.62
CA PRO A 37 -13.82 11.18 4.17
C PRO A 37 -13.28 12.41 3.41
N GLY A 38 -13.48 13.61 3.92
CA GLY A 38 -12.95 14.84 3.33
C GLY A 38 -11.41 14.91 3.38
N LEU A 39 -10.82 14.56 4.53
CA LEU A 39 -9.36 14.43 4.64
C LEU A 39 -8.80 13.38 3.69
N ASN A 40 -9.46 12.22 3.60
CA ASN A 40 -9.04 11.16 2.68
C ASN A 40 -9.14 11.62 1.22
N ALA A 41 -10.20 12.35 0.85
CA ALA A 41 -10.34 12.93 -0.49
C ALA A 41 -9.24 13.96 -0.78
N PHE A 42 -8.90 14.84 0.16
CA PHE A 42 -7.78 15.78 0.02
C PHE A 42 -6.47 15.05 -0.26
N VAL A 43 -6.18 14.02 0.52
CA VAL A 43 -4.95 13.23 0.35
C VAL A 43 -4.92 12.53 -1.02
N LEU A 44 -6.02 11.85 -1.39
CA LEU A 44 -6.07 11.01 -2.59
C LEU A 44 -6.09 11.82 -3.90
N PHE A 45 -6.78 12.96 -3.91
CA PHE A 45 -7.04 13.70 -5.15
C PHE A 45 -6.18 14.95 -5.33
N PHE A 46 -5.52 15.43 -4.27
CA PHE A 46 -4.68 16.62 -4.33
C PHE A 46 -3.25 16.36 -3.86
N ALA A 47 -3.05 15.95 -2.61
CA ALA A 47 -1.72 15.88 -2.02
C ALA A 47 -0.86 14.75 -2.63
N LEU A 48 -1.36 13.51 -2.66
CA LEU A 48 -0.63 12.36 -3.23
C LEU A 48 -0.33 12.50 -4.73
N PRO A 49 -1.27 12.94 -5.59
CA PRO A 49 -0.94 13.17 -6.99
C PRO A 49 0.20 14.17 -7.18
N CYS A 50 0.21 15.27 -6.42
CA CYS A 50 1.31 16.23 -6.47
C CYS A 50 2.65 15.63 -6.03
N MET A 51 2.65 14.85 -4.97
CA MET A 51 3.84 14.13 -4.50
C MET A 51 4.32 13.12 -5.55
N LEU A 52 3.43 12.29 -6.09
CA LEU A 52 3.77 11.27 -7.08
C LEU A 52 4.23 11.87 -8.42
N TYR A 53 3.65 13.01 -8.84
CA TYR A 53 4.15 13.76 -9.98
C TYR A 53 5.62 14.20 -9.77
N ARG A 54 5.93 14.78 -8.62
CA ARG A 54 7.31 15.20 -8.28
C ARG A 54 8.28 14.03 -8.25
N PHE A 55 7.88 12.89 -7.70
CA PHE A 55 8.70 11.68 -7.72
C PHE A 55 8.93 11.20 -9.15
N GLY A 56 7.88 11.12 -9.97
CA GLY A 56 7.99 10.74 -11.38
C GLY A 56 8.88 11.70 -12.18
N ALA A 57 8.74 13.02 -11.94
CA ALA A 57 9.51 14.05 -12.63
C ALA A 57 11.02 14.06 -12.25
N ASN A 58 11.34 13.58 -11.03
CA ASN A 58 12.71 13.52 -10.53
C ASN A 58 13.35 12.12 -10.64
N THR A 59 12.63 11.12 -11.16
CA THR A 59 13.14 9.76 -11.34
C THR A 59 13.42 9.50 -12.81
N PRO A 60 14.63 9.01 -13.18
CA PRO A 60 14.92 8.63 -14.55
C PRO A 60 13.93 7.59 -15.09
N ILE A 61 13.43 7.79 -16.32
CA ILE A 61 12.41 6.92 -16.91
C ILE A 61 12.84 5.45 -16.98
N ALA A 62 14.13 5.20 -17.15
CA ALA A 62 14.68 3.84 -17.15
C ALA A 62 14.45 3.09 -15.81
N GLN A 63 14.44 3.83 -14.69
CA GLN A 63 14.14 3.24 -13.38
C GLN A 63 12.63 2.99 -13.17
N LEU A 64 11.78 3.76 -13.86
CA LEU A 64 10.33 3.58 -13.82
C LEU A 64 9.85 2.44 -14.73
N LEU A 65 10.68 1.99 -15.66
CA LEU A 65 10.42 0.90 -16.61
C LEU A 65 11.24 -0.36 -16.29
N ASP A 66 11.73 -0.52 -15.07
CA ASP A 66 12.50 -1.69 -14.67
C ASP A 66 11.61 -2.95 -14.64
N GLY A 67 11.70 -3.74 -15.72
CA GLY A 67 10.94 -4.99 -15.88
C GLY A 67 11.33 -6.04 -14.84
N SER A 68 12.55 -6.01 -14.29
CA SER A 68 13.01 -6.95 -13.27
C SER A 68 12.26 -6.74 -11.96
N VAL A 69 12.08 -5.47 -11.56
CA VAL A 69 11.28 -5.07 -10.40
C VAL A 69 9.82 -5.48 -10.58
N ALA A 70 9.23 -5.17 -11.76
CA ALA A 70 7.84 -5.50 -12.06
C ALA A 70 7.59 -7.02 -12.05
N LEU A 71 8.51 -7.81 -12.61
CA LEU A 71 8.40 -9.28 -12.66
C LEU A 71 8.46 -9.87 -11.26
N VAL A 72 9.46 -9.52 -10.47
CA VAL A 72 9.63 -10.04 -9.10
C VAL A 72 8.42 -9.65 -8.24
N TRP A 73 8.00 -8.39 -8.28
CA TRP A 73 6.83 -7.94 -7.52
C TRP A 73 5.56 -8.64 -7.95
N GLY A 74 5.33 -8.75 -9.26
CA GLY A 74 4.16 -9.40 -9.83
C GLY A 74 4.05 -10.87 -9.46
N LEU A 75 5.16 -11.60 -9.53
CA LEU A 75 5.20 -13.01 -9.11
C LEU A 75 4.88 -13.16 -7.62
N CYS A 76 5.46 -12.32 -6.77
CA CYS A 76 5.19 -12.34 -5.33
C CYS A 76 3.73 -11.98 -5.01
N ALA A 77 3.16 -10.99 -5.71
CA ALA A 77 1.75 -10.62 -5.56
C ALA A 77 0.82 -11.79 -5.95
N LEU A 78 1.06 -12.44 -7.09
CA LEU A 78 0.28 -13.60 -7.55
C LEU A 78 0.37 -14.77 -6.56
N LEU A 79 1.57 -15.11 -6.09
CA LEU A 79 1.79 -16.19 -5.11
C LEU A 79 1.10 -15.86 -3.79
N THR A 80 1.20 -14.62 -3.30
CA THR A 80 0.54 -14.19 -2.06
C THR A 80 -0.98 -14.23 -2.20
N VAL A 81 -1.53 -13.69 -3.31
CA VAL A 81 -2.97 -13.74 -3.58
C VAL A 81 -3.46 -15.18 -3.66
N GLY A 82 -2.80 -16.02 -4.44
CA GLY A 82 -3.16 -17.43 -4.62
C GLY A 82 -3.14 -18.19 -3.28
N ALA A 83 -2.09 -18.05 -2.50
CA ALA A 83 -1.96 -18.70 -1.20
C ALA A 83 -3.07 -18.24 -0.24
N VAL A 84 -3.29 -16.91 -0.09
CA VAL A 84 -4.30 -16.39 0.83
C VAL A 84 -5.70 -16.80 0.43
N VAL A 85 -6.05 -16.76 -0.84
CA VAL A 85 -7.35 -17.24 -1.32
C VAL A 85 -7.51 -18.73 -1.01
N ALA A 86 -6.48 -19.55 -1.28
CA ALA A 86 -6.53 -21.00 -1.09
C ALA A 86 -6.77 -21.39 0.38
N PHE A 87 -6.07 -20.78 1.34
CA PHE A 87 -6.25 -21.15 2.75
C PHE A 87 -7.38 -20.40 3.46
N SER A 88 -7.79 -19.21 2.98
CA SER A 88 -8.85 -18.42 3.64
C SER A 88 -10.24 -18.89 3.30
N ARG A 89 -10.44 -19.49 2.11
CA ARG A 89 -11.75 -19.98 1.68
C ARG A 89 -12.24 -21.13 2.56
N ASN A 90 -13.43 -20.97 3.11
CA ASN A 90 -14.14 -21.97 3.88
C ASN A 90 -15.65 -21.67 3.85
N GLU A 91 -16.47 -22.43 4.56
CA GLU A 91 -17.94 -22.25 4.60
C GLU A 91 -18.39 -20.85 5.05
N ARG A 92 -17.55 -20.09 5.77
CA ARG A 92 -17.86 -18.75 6.27
C ARG A 92 -17.25 -17.65 5.42
N ILE A 93 -16.12 -17.93 4.77
CA ILE A 93 -15.37 -16.97 3.96
C ILE A 93 -15.51 -17.38 2.50
N GLY A 94 -16.44 -16.75 1.80
CA GLY A 94 -16.67 -16.93 0.37
C GLY A 94 -15.58 -16.26 -0.48
N TRP A 95 -15.73 -16.32 -1.79
CA TRP A 95 -14.77 -15.75 -2.74
C TRP A 95 -14.54 -14.24 -2.53
N ASN A 96 -15.61 -13.48 -2.26
CA ASN A 96 -15.49 -12.04 -2.04
C ASN A 96 -14.57 -11.73 -0.86
N ASP A 97 -14.83 -12.32 0.31
CA ASP A 97 -14.05 -12.05 1.51
C ASP A 97 -12.63 -12.64 1.45
N ALA A 98 -12.46 -13.79 0.78
CA ALA A 98 -11.15 -14.38 0.56
C ALA A 98 -10.28 -13.52 -0.37
N ALA A 99 -10.85 -13.01 -1.47
CA ALA A 99 -10.16 -12.16 -2.43
C ALA A 99 -9.75 -10.81 -1.80
N PHE A 100 -10.63 -10.19 -0.98
CA PHE A 100 -10.27 -8.97 -0.26
C PHE A 100 -9.29 -9.24 0.90
N GLY A 101 -9.35 -10.42 1.52
CA GLY A 101 -8.31 -10.91 2.44
C GLY A 101 -6.95 -11.06 1.76
N ALA A 102 -6.93 -11.55 0.52
CA ALA A 102 -5.73 -11.64 -0.29
C ALA A 102 -5.21 -10.26 -0.73
N LEU A 103 -6.12 -9.37 -1.13
CA LEU A 103 -5.75 -8.00 -1.49
C LEU A 103 -5.09 -7.27 -0.30
N VAL A 104 -5.65 -7.35 0.90
CA VAL A 104 -5.07 -6.70 2.09
C VAL A 104 -3.74 -7.33 2.52
N ALA A 105 -3.49 -8.60 2.18
CA ALA A 105 -2.20 -9.25 2.41
C ALA A 105 -1.13 -8.89 1.38
N ALA A 106 -1.51 -8.77 0.09
CA ALA A 106 -0.57 -8.51 -1.00
C ALA A 106 -0.31 -7.02 -1.25
N PHE A 107 -1.21 -6.13 -0.84
CA PHE A 107 -1.13 -4.70 -1.10
C PHE A 107 -0.60 -3.92 0.12
N PRO A 108 0.71 -3.56 0.14
CA PRO A 108 1.29 -2.74 1.19
C PRO A 108 0.81 -1.28 1.12
N ASN A 109 0.95 -0.57 2.21
CA ASN A 109 0.64 0.86 2.28
C ASN A 109 1.76 1.72 1.65
N THR A 110 2.11 1.41 0.40
CA THR A 110 3.24 2.01 -0.30
C THR A 110 3.00 3.47 -0.60
N GLY A 111 1.79 3.83 -1.08
CA GLY A 111 1.48 5.21 -1.48
C GLY A 111 1.50 6.19 -0.31
N PHE A 112 0.87 5.84 0.81
CA PHE A 112 0.74 6.75 1.95
C PHE A 112 1.96 6.71 2.89
N MET A 113 2.54 5.55 3.10
CA MET A 113 3.62 5.35 4.07
C MET A 113 4.95 5.00 3.39
N GLY A 114 4.91 4.13 2.37
CA GLY A 114 6.12 3.60 1.75
C GLY A 114 6.95 4.67 1.06
N VAL A 115 6.35 5.49 0.19
CA VAL A 115 7.10 6.53 -0.54
C VAL A 115 7.87 7.45 0.41
N PRO A 116 7.24 8.14 1.38
CA PRO A 116 7.97 9.04 2.26
C PRO A 116 8.97 8.30 3.18
N LEU A 117 8.60 7.15 3.70
CA LEU A 117 9.44 6.41 4.65
C LEU A 117 10.66 5.79 3.96
N LEU A 118 10.47 5.13 2.80
CA LEU A 118 11.58 4.52 2.09
C LEU A 118 12.52 5.57 1.47
N THR A 119 11.98 6.70 1.03
CA THR A 119 12.82 7.81 0.56
C THR A 119 13.67 8.39 1.69
N ALA A 120 13.13 8.48 2.91
CA ALA A 120 13.88 8.93 4.08
C ALA A 120 14.99 7.95 4.49
N ILE A 121 14.77 6.63 4.30
CA ILE A 121 15.72 5.58 4.71
C ILE A 121 16.75 5.28 3.61
N LEU A 122 16.31 5.12 2.37
CA LEU A 122 17.13 4.65 1.24
C LEU A 122 17.56 5.77 0.29
N GLY A 123 16.99 6.98 0.44
CA GLY A 123 17.22 8.08 -0.48
C GLY A 123 16.38 7.98 -1.77
N VAL A 124 16.65 8.91 -2.70
CA VAL A 124 15.88 9.09 -3.95
C VAL A 124 15.93 7.87 -4.88
N GLN A 125 16.99 7.07 -4.81
CA GLN A 125 17.14 5.86 -5.62
C GLN A 125 16.09 4.77 -5.35
N ALA A 126 15.40 4.82 -4.20
CA ALA A 126 14.28 3.93 -3.90
C ALA A 126 13.00 4.29 -4.66
N ALA A 127 12.90 5.51 -5.20
CA ALA A 127 11.67 6.02 -5.80
C ALA A 127 11.18 5.17 -6.99
N GLY A 128 12.08 4.78 -7.89
CA GLY A 128 11.73 3.94 -9.05
C GLY A 128 11.05 2.63 -8.67
N PRO A 129 11.72 1.74 -7.92
CA PRO A 129 11.11 0.48 -7.44
C PRO A 129 9.81 0.69 -6.68
N VAL A 130 9.74 1.69 -5.79
CA VAL A 130 8.52 2.00 -5.01
C VAL A 130 7.36 2.41 -5.91
N ILE A 131 7.59 3.25 -6.91
CA ILE A 131 6.56 3.68 -7.87
C ILE A 131 6.04 2.49 -8.68
N ILE A 132 6.94 1.60 -9.15
CA ILE A 132 6.55 0.39 -9.88
C ILE A 132 5.61 -0.47 -9.04
N THR A 133 5.91 -0.68 -7.75
CA THR A 133 5.04 -1.46 -6.87
C THR A 133 3.67 -0.81 -6.69
N ILE A 134 3.60 0.52 -6.57
CA ILE A 134 2.32 1.25 -6.49
C ILE A 134 1.47 1.02 -7.73
N ILE A 135 2.05 1.23 -8.92
CA ILE A 135 1.34 1.05 -10.19
C ILE A 135 0.86 -0.40 -10.32
N PHE A 136 1.74 -1.37 -10.01
CA PHE A 136 1.43 -2.79 -10.11
C PHE A 136 0.26 -3.15 -9.18
N ASP A 137 0.30 -2.73 -7.93
CA ASP A 137 -0.73 -3.06 -6.95
C ASP A 137 -2.06 -2.37 -7.25
N MET A 138 -2.02 -1.12 -7.70
CA MET A 138 -3.23 -0.39 -8.06
C MET A 138 -3.90 -0.94 -9.33
N VAL A 139 -3.13 -1.38 -10.31
CA VAL A 139 -3.66 -1.83 -11.60
C VAL A 139 -3.90 -3.34 -11.60
N LEU A 140 -2.88 -4.13 -11.30
CA LEU A 140 -2.92 -5.58 -11.48
C LEU A 140 -3.43 -6.30 -10.24
N THR A 141 -2.82 -6.07 -9.06
CA THR A 141 -3.19 -6.79 -7.83
C THR A 141 -4.64 -6.48 -7.44
N SER A 142 -5.04 -5.20 -7.47
CA SER A 142 -6.42 -4.80 -7.13
C SER A 142 -7.42 -5.33 -8.14
N SER A 143 -7.14 -5.24 -9.45
CA SER A 143 -8.04 -5.73 -10.49
C SER A 143 -8.23 -7.23 -10.44
N LEU A 144 -7.15 -7.98 -10.19
CA LEU A 144 -7.19 -9.43 -10.01
C LEU A 144 -8.09 -9.81 -8.83
N CYS A 145 -7.84 -9.22 -7.66
CA CYS A 145 -8.63 -9.53 -6.47
C CYS A 145 -10.11 -9.12 -6.61
N ILE A 146 -10.40 -7.99 -7.26
CA ILE A 146 -11.77 -7.58 -7.56
C ILE A 146 -12.43 -8.57 -8.55
N ALA A 147 -11.72 -9.09 -9.54
CA ALA A 147 -12.26 -10.13 -10.44
C ALA A 147 -12.52 -11.43 -9.67
N LEU A 148 -11.57 -11.88 -8.85
CA LEU A 148 -11.73 -13.08 -8.00
C LEU A 148 -12.91 -12.95 -7.02
N SER A 149 -13.16 -11.75 -6.49
CA SER A 149 -14.26 -11.49 -5.56
C SER A 149 -15.64 -11.73 -6.15
N ARG A 150 -15.77 -11.84 -7.48
CA ARG A 150 -17.04 -12.00 -8.19
C ARG A 150 -17.24 -13.39 -8.79
N LEU A 151 -16.38 -14.35 -8.48
CA LEU A 151 -16.50 -15.71 -9.03
C LEU A 151 -17.74 -16.45 -8.53
N ASP A 152 -18.25 -16.14 -7.34
CA ASP A 152 -19.50 -16.73 -6.83
C ASP A 152 -20.79 -16.15 -7.48
N ALA A 153 -20.71 -14.89 -7.98
CA ALA A 153 -21.93 -14.12 -8.17
C ALA A 153 -22.61 -14.31 -9.56
N ALA A 154 -21.92 -14.76 -10.60
CA ALA A 154 -22.49 -14.81 -11.94
C ALA A 154 -21.65 -15.56 -13.00
N GLY A 155 -20.82 -16.50 -12.63
CA GLY A 155 -19.97 -17.18 -13.61
C GLY A 155 -18.97 -16.24 -14.31
N SER A 156 -18.47 -16.63 -15.49
CA SER A 156 -17.44 -15.90 -16.21
C SER A 156 -17.81 -14.45 -16.61
N HIS A 157 -19.08 -14.17 -16.81
CA HIS A 157 -19.57 -12.83 -17.20
C HIS A 157 -19.47 -11.81 -16.04
N GLY A 158 -19.68 -12.25 -14.79
CA GLY A 158 -19.55 -11.40 -13.60
C GLY A 158 -18.09 -10.96 -13.32
N ALA A 159 -17.13 -11.87 -13.49
CA ALA A 159 -15.72 -11.57 -13.32
C ALA A 159 -15.20 -10.59 -14.38
N ALA A 160 -15.56 -10.77 -15.65
CA ALA A 160 -15.17 -9.86 -16.74
C ALA A 160 -15.75 -8.44 -16.55
N GLN A 161 -17.02 -8.33 -16.13
CA GLN A 161 -17.64 -7.05 -15.83
C GLN A 161 -16.99 -6.37 -14.61
N ALA A 162 -16.65 -7.14 -13.56
CA ALA A 162 -15.93 -6.63 -12.38
C ALA A 162 -14.54 -6.14 -12.75
N MET A 163 -13.79 -6.89 -13.57
CA MET A 163 -12.48 -6.47 -14.10
C MET A 163 -12.60 -5.16 -14.89
N ARG A 164 -13.58 -5.03 -15.79
CA ARG A 164 -13.80 -3.78 -16.53
C ARG A 164 -14.11 -2.60 -15.60
N LYS A 165 -14.92 -2.80 -14.56
CA LYS A 165 -15.22 -1.78 -13.55
C LYS A 165 -13.99 -1.42 -12.74
N ALA A 166 -13.14 -2.40 -12.37
CA ALA A 166 -11.90 -2.18 -11.67
C ALA A 166 -10.92 -1.33 -12.51
N LEU A 167 -10.70 -1.72 -13.77
CA LEU A 167 -9.86 -0.96 -14.71
C LEU A 167 -10.38 0.47 -14.94
N ALA A 168 -11.69 0.63 -15.12
CA ALA A 168 -12.28 1.96 -15.21
C ALA A 168 -12.09 2.79 -13.94
N GLY A 169 -12.07 2.15 -12.76
CA GLY A 169 -11.73 2.78 -11.49
C GLY A 169 -10.28 3.25 -11.42
N VAL A 170 -9.34 2.47 -11.93
CA VAL A 170 -7.93 2.84 -12.06
C VAL A 170 -7.75 4.04 -12.96
N LEU A 171 -8.40 4.04 -14.13
CA LEU A 171 -8.33 5.16 -15.09
C LEU A 171 -8.92 6.47 -14.54
N ARG A 172 -9.87 6.39 -13.60
CA ARG A 172 -10.43 7.55 -12.90
C ARG A 172 -9.59 8.01 -11.70
N ASN A 173 -8.61 7.21 -11.28
CA ASN A 173 -7.73 7.56 -10.17
C ASN A 173 -6.66 8.55 -10.66
N PRO A 174 -6.45 9.69 -10.01
CA PRO A 174 -5.44 10.67 -10.45
C PRO A 174 -4.00 10.22 -10.25
N MET A 175 -3.73 9.24 -9.37
CA MET A 175 -2.36 8.83 -9.03
C MET A 175 -1.57 8.25 -10.21
N PRO A 176 -2.08 7.25 -10.98
CA PRO A 176 -1.36 6.74 -12.17
C PRO A 176 -1.06 7.84 -13.19
N TRP A 177 -2.00 8.77 -13.39
CA TRP A 177 -1.83 9.89 -14.31
C TRP A 177 -0.77 10.88 -13.82
N ALA A 178 -0.74 11.16 -12.52
CA ALA A 178 0.28 12.01 -11.91
C ALA A 178 1.68 11.42 -12.10
N ILE A 179 1.86 10.11 -11.87
CA ILE A 179 3.12 9.40 -12.12
C ILE A 179 3.50 9.49 -13.60
N LEU A 180 2.55 9.20 -14.50
CA LEU A 180 2.78 9.26 -15.95
C LEU A 180 3.19 10.67 -16.41
N LEU A 181 2.49 11.71 -15.96
CA LEU A 181 2.82 13.09 -16.28
C LEU A 181 4.20 13.47 -15.73
N GLY A 182 4.54 13.03 -14.52
CA GLY A 182 5.87 13.21 -13.95
C GLY A 182 6.95 12.51 -14.77
N ALA A 183 6.73 11.25 -15.15
CA ALA A 183 7.65 10.49 -15.99
C ALA A 183 7.86 11.13 -17.38
N LEU A 184 6.78 11.63 -17.99
CA LEU A 184 6.86 12.36 -19.25
C LEU A 184 7.64 13.68 -19.11
N ALA A 185 7.44 14.41 -18.01
CA ALA A 185 8.20 15.61 -17.71
C ALA A 185 9.69 15.30 -17.54
N SER A 186 10.03 14.20 -16.83
CA SER A 186 11.41 13.71 -16.70
C SER A 186 12.03 13.37 -18.05
N ALA A 187 11.32 12.60 -18.88
CA ALA A 187 11.79 12.19 -20.21
C ALA A 187 12.01 13.39 -21.14
N ALA A 188 11.13 14.40 -21.06
CA ALA A 188 11.24 15.63 -21.86
C ALA A 188 12.17 16.69 -21.24
N SER A 189 12.76 16.41 -20.07
CA SER A 189 13.52 17.41 -19.28
C SER A 189 12.72 18.70 -19.04
N TYR A 190 11.38 18.58 -18.98
CA TYR A 190 10.47 19.71 -18.81
C TYR A 190 10.39 20.16 -17.36
N LYS A 191 10.59 21.45 -17.14
CA LYS A 191 10.43 22.09 -15.83
C LYS A 191 9.16 22.94 -15.82
N LEU A 192 8.36 22.77 -14.80
CA LEU A 192 7.18 23.59 -14.60
C LEU A 192 7.54 25.07 -14.32
N PRO A 193 6.66 26.01 -14.69
CA PRO A 193 6.80 27.41 -14.27
C PRO A 193 6.90 27.50 -12.74
N GLY A 194 7.79 28.35 -12.22
CA GLY A 194 8.11 28.43 -10.80
C GLY A 194 6.92 28.51 -9.83
N PRO A 195 5.88 29.34 -10.07
CA PRO A 195 4.69 29.38 -9.22
C PRO A 195 3.92 28.05 -9.19
N VAL A 196 3.79 27.38 -10.33
CA VAL A 196 3.10 26.08 -10.44
C VAL A 196 3.87 24.99 -9.72
N ASP A 197 5.19 24.92 -9.96
CA ASP A 197 6.06 23.95 -9.28
C ASP A 197 6.01 24.12 -7.76
N ARG A 198 6.04 25.37 -7.27
CA ARG A 198 5.94 25.66 -5.84
C ARG A 198 4.60 25.25 -5.24
N THR A 199 3.49 25.45 -5.97
CA THR A 199 2.15 25.02 -5.52
C THR A 199 2.09 23.49 -5.43
N ILE A 200 2.58 22.80 -6.44
CA ILE A 200 2.66 21.33 -6.45
C ILE A 200 3.57 20.83 -5.32
N ALA A 201 4.69 21.53 -5.06
CA ALA A 201 5.58 21.20 -3.97
C ALA A 201 4.86 21.31 -2.60
N MET A 202 4.16 22.42 -2.33
CA MET A 202 3.43 22.62 -1.06
C MET A 202 2.37 21.54 -0.83
N LEU A 203 1.59 21.19 -1.86
CA LEU A 203 0.61 20.10 -1.77
C LEU A 203 1.28 18.74 -1.59
N GLY A 204 2.35 18.48 -2.31
CA GLY A 204 3.12 17.23 -2.22
C GLY A 204 3.78 17.04 -0.85
N ASP A 205 4.30 18.10 -0.26
CA ASP A 205 4.92 18.07 1.07
C ASP A 205 3.88 17.81 2.18
N ALA A 206 2.64 18.25 1.98
CA ALA A 206 1.53 17.93 2.88
C ALA A 206 1.05 16.47 2.76
N ALA A 207 1.39 15.75 1.69
CA ALA A 207 0.84 14.42 1.41
C ALA A 207 1.16 13.42 2.51
N SER A 208 2.41 13.30 2.92
CA SER A 208 2.83 12.33 3.91
C SER A 208 2.19 12.57 5.29
N PRO A 209 2.33 13.75 5.92
CA PRO A 209 1.74 13.96 7.23
C PRO A 209 0.21 13.88 7.22
N ALA A 210 -0.45 14.41 6.20
CA ALA A 210 -1.91 14.32 6.08
C ALA A 210 -2.38 12.89 5.88
N ALA A 211 -1.68 12.11 5.05
CA ALA A 211 -1.99 10.70 4.80
C ALA A 211 -1.88 9.86 6.06
N LEU A 212 -0.76 9.96 6.79
CA LEU A 212 -0.51 9.18 8.00
C LEU A 212 -1.51 9.52 9.10
N PHE A 213 -1.80 10.80 9.30
CA PHE A 213 -2.84 11.25 10.21
C PHE A 213 -4.22 10.70 9.81
N THR A 214 -4.56 10.77 8.53
CA THR A 214 -5.83 10.25 7.99
C THR A 214 -5.94 8.74 8.18
N ILE A 215 -4.87 7.97 7.98
CA ILE A 215 -4.84 6.52 8.25
C ILE A 215 -5.25 6.25 9.70
N GLY A 216 -4.64 6.96 10.66
CA GLY A 216 -4.97 6.82 12.07
C GLY A 216 -6.44 7.11 12.35
N ALA A 217 -6.98 8.18 11.77
CA ALA A 217 -8.37 8.55 11.90
C ALA A 217 -9.33 7.50 11.28
N VAL A 218 -9.00 6.97 10.11
CA VAL A 218 -9.75 5.88 9.46
C VAL A 218 -9.74 4.61 10.32
N LEU A 219 -8.60 4.24 10.90
CA LEU A 219 -8.49 3.08 11.79
C LEU A 219 -9.35 3.25 13.04
N ALA A 220 -9.35 4.43 13.66
CA ALA A 220 -10.21 4.72 14.81
C ALA A 220 -11.69 4.62 14.45
N ARG A 221 -12.12 5.25 13.33
CA ARG A 221 -13.49 5.18 12.82
C ARG A 221 -13.91 3.73 12.57
N SER A 222 -13.09 2.95 11.88
CA SER A 222 -13.37 1.55 11.59
C SER A 222 -13.48 0.70 12.86
N ALA A 223 -12.61 0.94 13.86
CA ALA A 223 -12.67 0.24 15.15
C ALA A 223 -13.95 0.59 15.93
N MET A 224 -14.39 1.84 15.88
CA MET A 224 -15.63 2.30 16.55
C MET A 224 -16.87 1.71 15.88
N LEU A 225 -16.94 1.71 14.55
CA LEU A 225 -18.05 1.12 13.79
C LEU A 225 -18.12 -0.39 13.96
N ALA A 226 -16.98 -1.09 13.92
CA ALA A 226 -16.92 -2.54 14.15
C ALA A 226 -17.33 -2.92 15.58
N HIS A 227 -17.17 -2.01 16.55
CA HIS A 227 -17.65 -2.24 17.92
C HIS A 227 -19.19 -2.16 18.04
N GLN A 228 -19.82 -1.35 17.19
CA GLN A 228 -21.27 -1.19 17.13
C GLN A 228 -21.95 -2.30 16.32
N ALA A 229 -21.27 -2.83 15.28
CA ALA A 229 -21.79 -3.95 14.50
C ALA A 229 -21.71 -5.27 15.32
N ARG A 230 -22.84 -5.95 15.46
CA ARG A 230 -22.92 -7.27 16.14
C ARG A 230 -22.17 -8.34 15.32
N GLY A 231 -20.89 -8.54 15.63
CA GLY A 231 -20.10 -9.62 15.04
C GLY A 231 -18.67 -9.19 14.76
N ARG A 232 -17.77 -9.32 15.75
CA ARG A 232 -16.32 -9.20 15.49
C ARG A 232 -15.87 -10.43 14.72
N ALA A 233 -15.25 -10.24 13.56
CA ALA A 233 -14.55 -11.32 12.87
C ALA A 233 -13.62 -12.05 13.86
N PRO A 234 -13.66 -13.37 13.98
CA PRO A 234 -12.85 -14.09 14.95
C PRO A 234 -11.35 -13.91 14.65
N VAL A 235 -10.53 -13.94 15.69
CA VAL A 235 -9.06 -13.76 15.58
C VAL A 235 -8.46 -14.75 14.59
N ARG A 236 -8.97 -15.98 14.54
CA ARG A 236 -8.54 -17.04 13.60
C ARG A 236 -8.70 -16.66 12.13
N ASP A 237 -9.60 -15.74 11.78
CA ASP A 237 -9.86 -15.29 10.40
C ASP A 237 -9.03 -14.05 10.04
N VAL A 238 -8.40 -13.42 11.03
CA VAL A 238 -7.57 -12.19 10.91
C VAL A 238 -6.08 -12.50 11.01
N LEU A 239 -5.68 -13.21 12.07
CA LEU A 239 -4.27 -13.45 12.41
C LEU A 239 -3.45 -14.11 11.30
N PRO A 240 -3.95 -15.15 10.57
CA PRO A 240 -3.17 -15.76 9.48
C PRO A 240 -2.83 -14.75 8.38
N VAL A 241 -3.77 -13.87 8.02
CA VAL A 241 -3.56 -12.84 6.99
C VAL A 241 -2.54 -11.80 7.48
N VAL A 242 -2.58 -11.42 8.76
CA VAL A 242 -1.58 -10.52 9.37
C VAL A 242 -0.19 -11.14 9.32
N LEU A 243 -0.06 -12.42 9.65
CA LEU A 243 1.22 -13.14 9.60
C LEU A 243 1.74 -13.27 8.16
N VAL A 244 0.86 -13.57 7.20
CA VAL A 244 1.25 -13.55 5.79
C VAL A 244 1.76 -12.18 5.41
N LYS A 245 1.07 -11.10 5.77
CA LYS A 245 1.46 -9.74 5.37
C LYS A 245 2.79 -9.31 5.95
N LEU A 246 3.03 -9.54 7.24
CA LEU A 246 4.20 -8.98 7.94
C LEU A 246 5.41 -9.92 7.97
N VAL A 247 5.21 -11.22 7.72
CA VAL A 247 6.28 -12.21 7.78
C VAL A 247 6.46 -12.93 6.45
N ALA A 248 5.41 -13.63 5.99
CA ALA A 248 5.54 -14.46 4.79
C ALA A 248 5.77 -13.63 3.52
N HIS A 249 5.09 -12.50 3.35
CA HIS A 249 5.23 -11.65 2.15
C HIS A 249 6.64 -11.05 2.02
N PRO A 250 7.23 -10.37 3.03
CA PRO A 250 8.61 -9.88 2.90
C PRO A 250 9.64 -11.00 2.73
N LEU A 251 9.47 -12.14 3.37
CA LEU A 251 10.35 -13.32 3.16
C LEU A 251 10.21 -13.88 1.75
N LEU A 252 9.00 -13.98 1.22
CA LEU A 252 8.75 -14.40 -0.16
C LEU A 252 9.42 -13.44 -1.15
N VAL A 253 9.26 -12.13 -0.97
CA VAL A 253 9.88 -11.12 -1.84
C VAL A 253 11.40 -11.23 -1.77
N CYS A 254 11.98 -11.40 -0.59
CA CYS A 254 13.42 -11.60 -0.41
C CYS A 254 13.91 -12.87 -1.14
N ALA A 255 13.22 -13.99 -0.96
CA ALA A 255 13.57 -15.26 -1.58
C ALA A 255 13.44 -15.22 -3.12
N VAL A 256 12.33 -14.68 -3.63
CA VAL A 256 12.10 -14.56 -5.09
C VAL A 256 13.10 -13.59 -5.72
N ALA A 257 13.39 -12.45 -5.08
CA ALA A 257 14.38 -11.51 -5.58
C ALA A 257 15.80 -12.11 -5.59
N TRP A 258 16.15 -12.86 -4.56
CA TRP A 258 17.44 -13.57 -4.50
C TRP A 258 17.55 -14.64 -5.59
N LEU A 259 16.51 -15.48 -5.76
CA LEU A 259 16.44 -16.49 -6.83
C LEU A 259 16.50 -15.84 -8.21
N ALA A 260 15.73 -14.78 -8.44
CA ALA A 260 15.73 -14.07 -9.72
C ALA A 260 17.14 -13.58 -10.10
N ARG A 261 17.89 -13.05 -9.14
CA ARG A 261 19.30 -12.65 -9.35
C ARG A 261 20.18 -13.87 -9.62
N ALA A 262 20.00 -14.98 -8.91
CA ALA A 262 20.76 -16.21 -9.14
C ALA A 262 20.52 -16.79 -10.53
N PHE A 263 19.33 -16.59 -11.11
CA PHE A 263 19.00 -16.97 -12.50
C PHE A 263 19.36 -15.87 -13.52
N GLY A 264 20.11 -14.84 -13.13
CA GLY A 264 20.66 -13.84 -14.06
C GLY A 264 19.73 -12.65 -14.35
N LEU A 265 18.62 -12.48 -13.58
CA LEU A 265 17.80 -11.30 -13.74
C LEU A 265 18.57 -10.03 -13.26
N PRO A 266 18.62 -8.93 -14.04
CA PRO A 266 19.39 -7.73 -13.70
C PRO A 266 18.69 -6.89 -12.61
N LEU A 267 18.47 -7.47 -11.43
CA LEU A 267 17.90 -6.79 -10.28
C LEU A 267 19.01 -6.25 -9.38
N GLY A 268 19.16 -4.93 -9.32
CA GLY A 268 20.13 -4.26 -8.47
C GLY A 268 19.86 -4.45 -6.98
N THR A 269 20.91 -4.46 -6.15
CA THR A 269 20.77 -4.57 -4.69
C THR A 269 19.87 -3.48 -4.09
N PRO A 270 19.95 -2.18 -4.48
CA PRO A 270 19.04 -1.15 -3.96
C PRO A 270 17.57 -1.43 -4.28
N ALA A 271 17.29 -1.94 -5.49
CA ALA A 271 15.92 -2.30 -5.88
C ALA A 271 15.41 -3.51 -5.08
N MET A 272 16.23 -4.54 -4.89
CA MET A 272 15.89 -5.68 -4.04
C MET A 272 15.57 -5.25 -2.61
N VAL A 273 16.41 -4.42 -1.98
CA VAL A 273 16.17 -3.89 -0.63
C VAL A 273 14.87 -3.09 -0.59
N ALA A 274 14.64 -2.21 -1.57
CA ALA A 274 13.41 -1.44 -1.66
C ALA A 274 12.16 -2.34 -1.73
N LEU A 275 12.18 -3.40 -2.55
CA LEU A 275 11.07 -4.36 -2.66
C LEU A 275 10.79 -5.08 -1.34
N VAL A 276 11.82 -5.54 -0.63
CA VAL A 276 11.68 -6.21 0.67
C VAL A 276 11.08 -5.26 1.70
N LEU A 277 11.56 -4.01 1.75
CA LEU A 277 11.03 -3.01 2.66
C LEU A 277 9.60 -2.59 2.31
N VAL A 278 9.25 -2.48 1.02
CA VAL A 278 7.86 -2.28 0.59
C VAL A 278 6.98 -3.43 1.08
N ALA A 279 7.41 -4.68 0.92
CA ALA A 279 6.66 -5.84 1.38
C ALA A 279 6.47 -5.87 2.91
N ALA A 280 7.44 -5.35 3.67
CA ALA A 280 7.38 -5.25 5.13
C ALA A 280 6.48 -4.12 5.66
N LEU A 281 6.01 -3.21 4.82
CA LEU A 281 5.04 -2.18 5.21
C LEU A 281 3.71 -2.82 5.65
N PRO A 282 2.91 -2.14 6.50
CA PRO A 282 1.56 -2.60 6.83
C PRO A 282 0.65 -2.63 5.61
N SER A 283 -0.51 -3.23 5.76
CA SER A 283 -1.53 -3.28 4.70
C SER A 283 -2.03 -1.88 4.32
N ALA A 284 -2.36 -1.70 3.04
CA ALA A 284 -2.90 -0.44 2.53
C ALA A 284 -4.29 -0.13 3.09
N SER A 285 -4.48 1.06 3.63
CA SER A 285 -5.75 1.49 4.24
C SER A 285 -6.89 1.67 3.23
N ASN A 286 -6.59 1.98 1.97
CA ASN A 286 -7.57 2.12 0.89
C ASN A 286 -8.27 0.80 0.52
N VAL A 287 -7.72 -0.35 0.88
CA VAL A 287 -8.37 -1.66 0.68
C VAL A 287 -9.69 -1.75 1.45
N SER A 288 -9.81 -1.12 2.63
CA SER A 288 -11.06 -1.03 3.38
C SER A 288 -12.18 -0.34 2.58
N MET A 289 -11.87 0.75 1.88
CA MET A 289 -12.85 1.44 1.02
C MET A 289 -13.28 0.59 -0.19
N LEU A 290 -12.34 -0.15 -0.77
CA LEU A 290 -12.64 -1.08 -1.85
C LEU A 290 -13.51 -2.24 -1.34
N ALA A 291 -13.21 -2.81 -0.18
CA ALA A 291 -14.00 -3.87 0.46
C ALA A 291 -15.45 -3.42 0.67
N GLU A 292 -15.65 -2.22 1.21
CA GLU A 292 -16.98 -1.62 1.40
C GLU A 292 -17.71 -1.46 0.06
N ARG A 293 -17.04 -0.88 -0.94
CA ARG A 293 -17.62 -0.67 -2.29
C ARG A 293 -18.05 -1.96 -2.97
N PHE A 294 -17.31 -3.05 -2.75
CA PHE A 294 -17.59 -4.35 -3.38
C PHE A 294 -18.33 -5.33 -2.47
N GLY A 295 -18.77 -4.87 -1.28
CA GLY A 295 -19.61 -5.64 -0.36
C GLY A 295 -18.89 -6.82 0.32
N ALA A 296 -17.57 -6.69 0.55
CA ALA A 296 -16.80 -7.61 1.38
C ALA A 296 -16.91 -7.25 2.87
N ASP A 297 -16.52 -8.16 3.76
CA ASP A 297 -16.48 -7.92 5.21
C ASP A 297 -15.44 -6.84 5.56
N ASN A 298 -15.90 -5.57 5.47
CA ASN A 298 -15.06 -4.42 5.79
C ASN A 298 -14.58 -4.42 7.26
N GLY A 299 -15.34 -5.01 8.18
CA GLY A 299 -14.94 -5.13 9.58
C GLY A 299 -13.72 -6.03 9.75
N ARG A 300 -13.67 -7.17 9.03
CA ARG A 300 -12.51 -8.07 8.97
C ARG A 300 -11.30 -7.36 8.34
N ILE A 301 -11.49 -6.72 7.20
CA ILE A 301 -10.42 -6.01 6.48
C ILE A 301 -9.83 -4.88 7.33
N ALA A 302 -10.66 -4.04 7.95
CA ALA A 302 -10.22 -2.97 8.82
C ALA A 302 -9.41 -3.47 10.03
N ARG A 303 -9.78 -4.63 10.60
CA ARG A 303 -9.02 -5.25 11.69
C ARG A 303 -7.66 -5.76 11.22
N ILE A 304 -7.56 -6.35 10.03
CA ILE A 304 -6.27 -6.78 9.45
C ILE A 304 -5.39 -5.55 9.26
N ILE A 305 -5.91 -4.46 8.69
CA ILE A 305 -5.17 -3.21 8.49
C ILE A 305 -4.68 -2.65 9.83
N LEU A 306 -5.55 -2.59 10.84
CA LEU A 306 -5.18 -2.12 12.17
C LEU A 306 -4.06 -2.96 12.79
N TRP A 307 -4.19 -4.29 12.78
CA TRP A 307 -3.22 -5.18 13.39
C TRP A 307 -1.87 -5.15 12.66
N THR A 308 -1.90 -5.11 11.31
CA THR A 308 -0.67 -4.95 10.52
C THR A 308 -0.01 -3.61 10.78
N THR A 309 -0.77 -2.53 10.95
CA THR A 309 -0.20 -1.19 11.24
C THR A 309 0.44 -1.14 12.62
N VAL A 310 -0.24 -1.68 13.64
CA VAL A 310 0.32 -1.72 15.01
C VAL A 310 1.54 -2.63 15.09
N ALA A 311 1.48 -3.82 14.48
CA ALA A 311 2.61 -4.75 14.51
C ALA A 311 3.80 -4.27 13.65
N ALA A 312 3.54 -3.55 12.55
CA ALA A 312 4.59 -2.98 11.70
C ALA A 312 5.43 -1.92 12.44
N PHE A 313 4.88 -1.27 13.46
CA PHE A 313 5.67 -0.36 14.31
C PHE A 313 6.91 -1.06 14.90
N PHE A 314 6.78 -2.35 15.24
CA PHE A 314 7.89 -3.15 15.79
C PHE A 314 8.62 -3.94 14.70
N SER A 315 7.91 -4.56 13.76
CA SER A 315 8.51 -5.46 12.77
C SER A 315 9.26 -4.71 11.66
N PHE A 316 8.77 -3.57 11.21
CA PHE A 316 9.40 -2.82 10.12
C PHE A 316 10.83 -2.34 10.45
N PRO A 317 11.10 -1.71 11.63
CA PRO A 317 12.47 -1.35 11.99
C PRO A 317 13.43 -2.53 12.07
N LEU A 318 12.95 -3.72 12.47
CA LEU A 318 13.77 -4.95 12.49
C LEU A 318 14.16 -5.38 11.08
N VAL A 319 13.20 -5.35 10.13
CA VAL A 319 13.48 -5.67 8.72
C VAL A 319 14.46 -4.67 8.11
N VAL A 320 14.29 -3.37 8.38
CA VAL A 320 15.24 -2.34 7.93
C VAL A 320 16.63 -2.60 8.47
N GLY A 321 16.76 -2.94 9.77
CA GLY A 321 18.06 -3.24 10.38
C GLY A 321 18.78 -4.44 9.77
N GLN A 322 18.04 -5.45 9.31
CA GLN A 322 18.59 -6.60 8.61
C GLN A 322 18.93 -6.33 7.14
N ALA A 323 18.15 -5.48 6.48
CA ALA A 323 18.36 -5.14 5.07
C ALA A 323 19.49 -4.12 4.85
N SER A 324 19.89 -3.39 5.91
CA SER A 324 20.94 -2.35 5.88
C SER A 324 22.31 -2.83 6.37
N GLY A 325 22.42 -4.06 6.85
CA GLY A 325 23.66 -4.73 7.29
C GLY A 325 24.12 -5.75 6.29
#